data_2b3f93a4a26937f9fb4e45e7573bd6a3
#
_entry.id   2b3f93a4a26937f9fb4e45e7573bd6a3
#
_cell.length_a   1.000
_cell.length_b   1.000
_cell.length_c   1.000
_cell.angle_alpha   90.00
_cell.angle_beta   90.00
_cell.angle_gamma   90.00
#
_symmetry.space_group_name_H-M   'P 1'
#
loop_
_entity.id
_entity.type
_entity.pdbx_description
1 polymer ?
#
loop_
_entity_poly.entity_id
_entity_poly.type
_entity_poly.pdbx_seq_one_letter_code
_entity_poly.pdbx_strand_id
1 'polypeptide(L)'
;MASLSFNDWDLEKHVADAIGRLGWEEPTQIQLEAIPFARKGMDVVGQARTGSGKTAAFGIPIIESCEPNGSTQAIVLCPTRELAVQVAEEFQSLQGKKGLSIETVYGGTDIEKQAKLLDKGVDVIVGTPGRVIDMSKRGHIDLSEIGIFCLDEADRMLDMGFFPDVLWIVEKMGEREQTLLFSATFPQEVLDATEEF
;
A
#
# COMPACT_ATOMS: atom_id res chain seq x y z
N MET A 1 17.48 -21.25 -17.95
CA MET A 1 17.22 -21.02 -16.50
C MET A 1 15.78 -21.39 -16.20
N ALA A 2 15.57 -22.14 -15.12
CA ALA A 2 14.21 -22.35 -14.63
C ALA A 2 13.62 -21.01 -14.19
N SER A 3 12.40 -20.70 -14.63
CA SER A 3 11.70 -19.49 -14.18
C SER A 3 11.37 -19.60 -12.70
N LEU A 4 11.50 -18.50 -11.96
CA LEU A 4 11.15 -18.44 -10.55
C LEU A 4 9.62 -18.55 -10.39
N SER A 5 9.18 -19.44 -9.52
CA SER A 5 7.76 -19.57 -9.14
C SER A 5 7.50 -18.82 -7.84
N PHE A 6 6.25 -18.39 -7.61
CA PHE A 6 5.84 -17.88 -6.29
C PHE A 6 6.15 -18.86 -5.16
N ASN A 7 6.11 -20.16 -5.43
CA ASN A 7 6.41 -21.19 -4.44
C ASN A 7 7.87 -21.15 -3.95
N ASP A 8 8.77 -20.57 -4.73
CA ASP A 8 10.20 -20.50 -4.37
C ASP A 8 10.48 -19.48 -3.28
N TRP A 9 9.52 -18.59 -2.97
CA TRP A 9 9.70 -17.56 -1.94
C TRP A 9 9.29 -17.99 -0.53
N ASP A 10 8.68 -19.16 -0.37
CA ASP A 10 8.18 -19.61 0.93
C ASP A 10 7.28 -18.55 1.60
N LEU A 11 6.24 -18.14 0.86
CA LEU A 11 5.31 -17.11 1.31
C LEU A 11 4.48 -17.60 2.50
N GLU A 12 3.99 -16.68 3.33
CA GLU A 12 3.06 -16.97 4.39
C GLU A 12 1.90 -17.81 3.85
N LYS A 13 1.44 -18.78 4.62
CA LYS A 13 0.44 -19.76 4.18
C LYS A 13 -0.81 -19.14 3.57
N HIS A 14 -1.38 -18.10 4.19
CA HIS A 14 -2.60 -17.47 3.69
C HIS A 14 -2.38 -16.82 2.31
N VAL A 15 -1.22 -16.20 2.11
CA VAL A 15 -0.84 -15.59 0.84
C VAL A 15 -0.56 -16.67 -0.21
N ALA A 16 0.18 -17.72 0.15
CA ALA A 16 0.46 -18.82 -0.76
C ALA A 16 -0.83 -19.50 -1.24
N ASP A 17 -1.76 -19.76 -0.34
CA ASP A 17 -3.06 -20.36 -0.66
C ASP A 17 -3.88 -19.42 -1.59
N ALA A 18 -3.85 -18.13 -1.32
CA ALA A 18 -4.54 -17.13 -2.15
C ALA A 18 -3.98 -17.09 -3.57
N ILE A 19 -2.67 -17.08 -3.71
CA ILE A 19 -1.97 -17.09 -5.01
C ILE A 19 -2.32 -18.37 -5.78
N GLY A 20 -2.37 -19.51 -5.10
CA GLY A 20 -2.80 -20.77 -5.68
C GLY A 20 -4.23 -20.71 -6.22
N ARG A 21 -5.16 -20.13 -5.47
CA ARG A 21 -6.55 -19.94 -5.92
C ARG A 21 -6.68 -18.98 -7.10
N LEU A 22 -5.82 -17.97 -7.16
CA LEU A 22 -5.79 -17.02 -8.28
C LEU A 22 -5.16 -17.62 -9.54
N GLY A 23 -4.52 -18.79 -9.43
CA GLY A 23 -3.88 -19.45 -10.54
C GLY A 23 -2.57 -18.80 -11.00
N TRP A 24 -1.94 -18.01 -10.14
CA TRP A 24 -0.68 -17.35 -10.46
C TRP A 24 0.49 -18.33 -10.27
N GLU A 25 1.26 -18.52 -11.32
CA GLU A 25 2.41 -19.43 -11.31
C GLU A 25 3.73 -18.70 -11.26
N GLU A 26 3.94 -17.78 -12.18
CA GLU A 26 5.19 -17.03 -12.31
C GLU A 26 5.01 -15.56 -11.93
N PRO A 27 5.91 -15.00 -11.09
CA PRO A 27 5.90 -13.58 -10.81
C PRO A 27 6.18 -12.74 -12.05
N THR A 28 5.60 -11.54 -12.08
CA THR A 28 5.95 -10.53 -13.09
C THR A 28 7.31 -9.92 -12.79
N GLN A 29 7.87 -9.17 -13.74
CA GLN A 29 9.20 -8.55 -13.57
C GLN A 29 9.27 -7.67 -12.35
N ILE A 30 8.29 -6.78 -12.13
CA ILE A 30 8.30 -5.89 -10.96
C ILE A 30 8.17 -6.67 -9.65
N GLN A 31 7.43 -7.77 -9.65
CA GLN A 31 7.33 -8.63 -8.48
C GLN A 31 8.67 -9.30 -8.17
N LEU A 32 9.36 -9.81 -9.19
CA LEU A 32 10.68 -10.42 -9.03
C LEU A 32 11.69 -9.44 -8.44
N GLU A 33 11.65 -8.19 -8.87
CA GLU A 33 12.61 -7.17 -8.44
C GLU A 33 12.28 -6.60 -7.06
N ALA A 34 11.02 -6.42 -6.73
CA ALA A 34 10.60 -5.71 -5.52
C ALA A 34 10.33 -6.62 -4.32
N ILE A 35 9.65 -7.75 -4.51
CA ILE A 35 9.19 -8.59 -3.40
C ILE A 35 10.33 -9.06 -2.49
N PRO A 36 11.46 -9.57 -3.00
CA PRO A 36 12.53 -10.05 -2.12
C PRO A 36 13.07 -8.99 -1.17
N PHE A 37 13.21 -7.75 -1.62
CA PHE A 37 13.70 -6.65 -0.78
C PHE A 37 12.61 -6.14 0.17
N ALA A 38 11.40 -5.98 -0.33
CA ALA A 38 10.29 -5.50 0.49
C ALA A 38 9.97 -6.46 1.64
N ARG A 39 10.05 -7.78 1.41
CA ARG A 39 9.85 -8.80 2.45
C ARG A 39 10.89 -8.74 3.57
N LYS A 40 12.08 -8.21 3.28
CA LYS A 40 13.12 -8.00 4.29
C LYS A 40 12.93 -6.71 5.09
N GLY A 41 11.86 -5.96 4.81
CA GLY A 41 11.60 -4.68 5.45
C GLY A 41 12.38 -3.51 4.87
N MET A 42 13.02 -3.69 3.72
CA MET A 42 13.79 -2.63 3.06
C MET A 42 12.87 -1.66 2.34
N ASP A 43 13.31 -0.41 2.22
CA ASP A 43 12.65 0.57 1.38
C ASP A 43 12.84 0.19 -0.10
N VAL A 44 11.80 0.40 -0.90
CA VAL A 44 11.82 0.08 -2.32
C VAL A 44 11.26 1.24 -3.13
N VAL A 45 11.96 1.64 -4.17
CA VAL A 45 11.46 2.55 -5.20
C VAL A 45 11.36 1.74 -6.49
N GLY A 46 10.13 1.53 -6.96
CA GLY A 46 9.87 0.69 -8.12
C GLY A 46 9.31 1.48 -9.31
N GLN A 47 9.88 1.24 -10.49
CA GLN A 47 9.32 1.74 -11.73
C GLN A 47 8.39 0.69 -12.33
N ALA A 48 7.10 0.99 -12.40
CA ALA A 48 6.11 0.04 -12.84
C ALA A 48 4.87 0.73 -13.39
N ARG A 49 4.33 0.17 -14.47
CA ARG A 49 3.09 0.66 -15.09
C ARG A 49 1.88 -0.03 -14.49
N THR A 50 0.70 0.57 -14.68
CA THR A 50 -0.58 -0.09 -14.45
C THR A 50 -0.64 -1.41 -15.26
N GLY A 51 -1.11 -2.48 -14.62
CA GLY A 51 -1.19 -3.79 -15.27
C GLY A 51 0.09 -4.62 -15.25
N SER A 52 1.16 -4.12 -14.61
CA SER A 52 2.44 -4.83 -14.50
C SER A 52 2.53 -5.82 -13.34
N GLY A 53 1.49 -5.90 -12.50
CA GLY A 53 1.53 -6.68 -11.27
C GLY A 53 2.09 -5.94 -10.07
N LYS A 54 2.22 -4.61 -10.15
CA LYS A 54 2.82 -3.80 -9.08
C LYS A 54 2.04 -3.87 -7.77
N THR A 55 0.72 -4.00 -7.82
CA THR A 55 -0.10 -4.06 -6.60
C THR A 55 0.31 -5.25 -5.72
N ALA A 56 0.50 -6.42 -6.31
CA ALA A 56 1.01 -7.57 -5.57
C ALA A 56 2.47 -7.39 -5.14
N ALA A 57 3.25 -6.63 -5.92
CA ALA A 57 4.65 -6.37 -5.59
C ALA A 57 4.80 -5.64 -4.25
N PHE A 58 3.91 -4.69 -3.93
CA PHE A 58 3.88 -4.09 -2.60
C PHE A 58 2.87 -4.75 -1.66
N GLY A 59 1.79 -5.30 -2.19
CA GLY A 59 0.72 -5.92 -1.40
C GLY A 59 1.16 -7.16 -0.64
N ILE A 60 1.86 -8.06 -1.29
CA ILE A 60 2.34 -9.30 -0.66
C ILE A 60 3.22 -9.00 0.56
N PRO A 61 4.28 -8.18 0.45
CA PRO A 61 5.09 -7.84 1.62
C PRO A 61 4.31 -7.15 2.74
N ILE A 62 3.42 -6.23 2.40
CA ILE A 62 2.59 -5.52 3.39
C ILE A 62 1.70 -6.51 4.13
N ILE A 63 0.99 -7.38 3.40
CA ILE A 63 0.09 -8.37 4.00
C ILE A 63 0.85 -9.33 4.91
N GLU A 64 2.03 -9.78 4.49
CA GLU A 64 2.85 -10.66 5.31
C GLU A 64 3.33 -9.99 6.60
N SER A 65 3.64 -8.69 6.54
CA SER A 65 4.15 -7.92 7.69
C SER A 65 3.08 -7.54 8.70
N CYS A 66 1.82 -7.48 8.29
CA CYS A 66 0.73 -7.02 9.16
C CYS A 66 0.04 -8.18 9.87
N GLU A 67 -0.42 -7.93 11.10
CA GLU A 67 -1.16 -8.89 11.90
C GLU A 67 -2.60 -8.40 12.14
N PRO A 68 -3.59 -9.31 12.21
CA PRO A 68 -4.99 -8.91 12.42
C PRO A 68 -5.26 -8.56 13.89
N ASN A 69 -4.83 -7.36 14.31
CA ASN A 69 -4.93 -6.90 15.69
C ASN A 69 -5.76 -5.62 15.87
N GLY A 70 -6.28 -5.04 14.77
CA GLY A 70 -7.08 -3.83 14.82
C GLY A 70 -6.30 -2.53 14.99
N SER A 71 -4.96 -2.61 14.99
CA SER A 71 -4.08 -1.44 15.02
C SER A 71 -3.55 -1.18 13.61
N THR A 72 -3.63 0.07 13.14
CA THR A 72 -3.22 0.39 11.78
C THR A 72 -1.70 0.31 11.63
N GLN A 73 -1.24 -0.59 10.76
CA GLN A 73 0.17 -0.93 10.59
C GLN A 73 0.73 -0.45 9.26
N ALA A 74 -0.14 -0.29 8.26
CA ALA A 74 0.27 0.14 6.94
C ALA A 74 -0.75 1.09 6.33
N ILE A 75 -0.26 2.02 5.51
CA ILE A 75 -1.08 2.92 4.72
C ILE A 75 -0.59 2.94 3.27
N VAL A 76 -1.52 2.77 2.34
CA VAL A 76 -1.27 2.87 0.90
C VAL A 76 -2.03 4.09 0.39
N LEU A 77 -1.31 5.04 -0.21
CA LEU A 77 -1.92 6.22 -0.82
C LEU A 77 -2.03 6.02 -2.34
N CYS A 78 -3.22 6.30 -2.85
CA CYS A 78 -3.56 6.22 -4.26
C CYS A 78 -4.07 7.57 -4.76
N PRO A 79 -3.86 7.92 -6.05
CA PRO A 79 -4.29 9.22 -6.57
C PRO A 79 -5.79 9.36 -6.75
N THR A 80 -6.51 8.26 -6.93
CA THR A 80 -7.96 8.28 -7.18
C THR A 80 -8.69 7.26 -6.32
N ARG A 81 -9.97 7.55 -6.09
CA ARG A 81 -10.90 6.64 -5.43
C ARG A 81 -10.93 5.26 -6.12
N GLU A 82 -11.03 5.25 -7.44
CA GLU A 82 -11.13 4.02 -8.23
C GLU A 82 -9.90 3.14 -8.03
N LEU A 83 -8.72 3.75 -8.03
CA LEU A 83 -7.48 3.02 -7.80
C LEU A 83 -7.40 2.49 -6.35
N ALA A 84 -7.81 3.29 -5.38
CA ALA A 84 -7.84 2.84 -3.98
C ALA A 84 -8.74 1.61 -3.81
N VAL A 85 -9.91 1.61 -4.44
CA VAL A 85 -10.83 0.47 -4.41
C VAL A 85 -10.20 -0.77 -5.04
N GLN A 86 -9.57 -0.62 -6.21
CA GLN A 86 -8.91 -1.73 -6.91
C GLN A 86 -7.77 -2.33 -6.07
N VAL A 87 -6.95 -1.47 -5.46
CA VAL A 87 -5.84 -1.92 -4.60
C VAL A 87 -6.38 -2.68 -3.38
N ALA A 88 -7.41 -2.14 -2.73
CA ALA A 88 -8.02 -2.80 -1.57
C ALA A 88 -8.62 -4.15 -1.93
N GLU A 89 -9.29 -4.26 -3.07
CA GLU A 89 -9.85 -5.53 -3.55
C GLU A 89 -8.75 -6.57 -3.82
N GLU A 90 -7.66 -6.14 -4.43
CA GLU A 90 -6.53 -7.05 -4.67
C GLU A 90 -5.87 -7.49 -3.36
N PHE A 91 -5.73 -6.57 -2.39
CA PHE A 91 -5.23 -6.93 -1.05
C PHE A 91 -6.15 -7.95 -0.38
N GLN A 92 -7.48 -7.79 -0.47
CA GLN A 92 -8.41 -8.76 0.07
C GLN A 92 -8.24 -10.13 -0.56
N SER A 93 -8.04 -10.18 -1.88
CA SER A 93 -7.79 -11.44 -2.60
C SER A 93 -6.47 -12.07 -2.16
N LEU A 94 -5.41 -11.27 -2.01
CA LEU A 94 -4.06 -11.75 -1.68
C LEU A 94 -3.92 -12.23 -0.23
N GLN A 95 -4.68 -11.66 0.71
CA GLN A 95 -4.58 -12.08 2.11
C GLN A 95 -5.27 -13.42 2.38
N GLY A 96 -6.18 -13.83 1.52
CA GLY A 96 -6.96 -15.03 1.72
C GLY A 96 -7.71 -15.00 3.05
N LYS A 97 -7.42 -15.94 3.92
CA LYS A 97 -8.10 -16.10 5.22
C LYS A 97 -7.32 -15.49 6.39
N LYS A 98 -6.33 -14.63 6.14
CA LYS A 98 -5.53 -14.05 7.21
C LYS A 98 -6.37 -13.22 8.19
N GLY A 99 -7.41 -12.55 7.71
CA GLY A 99 -8.32 -11.79 8.58
C GLY A 99 -7.91 -10.36 8.85
N LEU A 100 -7.00 -9.79 8.04
CA LEU A 100 -6.66 -8.37 8.14
C LEU A 100 -7.88 -7.51 7.81
N SER A 101 -8.13 -6.47 8.61
CA SER A 101 -9.10 -5.44 8.29
C SER A 101 -8.45 -4.43 7.35
N ILE A 102 -8.90 -4.41 6.10
CA ILE A 102 -8.39 -3.54 5.04
C ILE A 102 -9.51 -2.59 4.66
N GLU A 103 -9.34 -1.29 4.94
CA GLU A 103 -10.38 -0.30 4.72
C GLU A 103 -9.93 0.76 3.73
N THR A 104 -10.87 1.17 2.86
CA THR A 104 -10.67 2.29 1.94
C THR A 104 -11.08 3.60 2.60
N VAL A 105 -10.28 4.64 2.37
CA VAL A 105 -10.52 5.98 2.91
C VAL A 105 -10.40 7.00 1.77
N TYR A 106 -11.53 7.43 1.23
CA TYR A 106 -11.57 8.35 0.09
C TYR A 106 -12.76 9.30 0.16
N GLY A 107 -12.64 10.44 -0.53
CA GLY A 107 -13.68 11.47 -0.58
C GLY A 107 -14.89 11.08 -1.41
N GLY A 108 -15.99 11.83 -1.24
CA GLY A 108 -17.23 11.59 -1.97
C GLY A 108 -18.15 10.54 -1.34
N THR A 109 -17.82 10.06 -0.15
CA THR A 109 -18.63 9.11 0.63
C THR A 109 -18.98 9.70 1.99
N ASP A 110 -19.88 9.01 2.71
CA ASP A 110 -20.26 9.41 4.06
C ASP A 110 -19.06 9.37 5.01
N ILE A 111 -18.62 10.55 5.43
CA ILE A 111 -17.46 10.72 6.31
C ILE A 111 -17.68 10.08 7.68
N GLU A 112 -18.90 10.16 8.21
CA GLU A 112 -19.21 9.58 9.53
C GLU A 112 -19.16 8.06 9.51
N LYS A 113 -19.61 7.46 8.41
CA LYS A 113 -19.55 6.01 8.22
C LYS A 113 -18.09 5.53 8.14
N GLN A 114 -17.24 6.24 7.40
CA GLN A 114 -15.82 5.93 7.34
C GLN A 114 -15.15 6.09 8.71
N ALA A 115 -15.49 7.15 9.44
CA ALA A 115 -14.97 7.40 10.78
C ALA A 115 -15.31 6.25 11.73
N LYS A 116 -16.54 5.75 11.70
CA LYS A 116 -16.97 4.62 12.53
C LYS A 116 -16.19 3.33 12.21
N LEU A 117 -15.93 3.08 10.92
CA LEU A 117 -15.15 1.92 10.52
C LEU A 117 -13.71 2.02 11.04
N LEU A 118 -13.11 3.20 10.94
CA LEU A 118 -11.76 3.44 11.45
C LEU A 118 -11.69 3.29 12.98
N ASP A 119 -12.70 3.80 13.70
CA ASP A 119 -12.75 3.72 15.16
C ASP A 119 -12.87 2.28 15.67
N LYS A 120 -13.43 1.37 14.90
CA LYS A 120 -13.50 -0.06 15.23
C LYS A 120 -12.15 -0.76 15.20
N GLY A 121 -11.16 -0.16 14.56
CA GLY A 121 -9.86 -0.75 14.36
C GLY A 121 -9.68 -1.28 12.95
N VAL A 122 -8.58 -0.87 12.33
CA VAL A 122 -8.22 -1.21 10.96
C VAL A 122 -6.74 -1.53 10.90
N ASP A 123 -6.38 -2.61 10.23
CA ASP A 123 -4.98 -3.05 10.11
C ASP A 123 -4.25 -2.35 8.97
N VAL A 124 -4.93 -2.16 7.84
CA VAL A 124 -4.37 -1.53 6.63
C VAL A 124 -5.35 -0.50 6.07
N ILE A 125 -4.86 0.70 5.81
CA ILE A 125 -5.63 1.76 5.15
C ILE A 125 -5.17 1.86 3.70
N VAL A 126 -6.14 1.92 2.78
CA VAL A 126 -5.89 2.23 1.37
C VAL A 126 -6.72 3.49 1.05
N GLY A 127 -6.06 4.60 0.78
CA GLY A 127 -6.80 5.85 0.70
C GLY A 127 -6.25 6.88 -0.28
N THR A 128 -7.04 7.93 -0.45
CA THR A 128 -6.64 9.13 -1.18
C THR A 128 -6.15 10.19 -0.18
N PRO A 129 -5.17 11.02 -0.54
CA PRO A 129 -4.51 11.91 0.43
C PRO A 129 -5.45 12.84 1.19
N GLY A 130 -6.37 13.51 0.50
CA GLY A 130 -7.25 14.50 1.13
C GLY A 130 -8.14 13.94 2.24
N ARG A 131 -8.76 12.78 2.02
CA ARG A 131 -9.62 12.16 3.02
C ARG A 131 -8.79 11.55 4.18
N VAL A 132 -7.61 11.04 3.90
CA VAL A 132 -6.69 10.55 4.94
C VAL A 132 -6.31 11.70 5.88
N ILE A 133 -5.97 12.88 5.33
CA ILE A 133 -5.67 14.09 6.11
C ILE A 133 -6.87 14.48 6.98
N ASP A 134 -8.05 14.53 6.38
CA ASP A 134 -9.28 14.90 7.09
C ASP A 134 -9.54 13.96 8.27
N MET A 135 -9.43 12.64 8.05
CA MET A 135 -9.60 11.64 9.11
C MET A 135 -8.53 11.75 10.18
N SER A 136 -7.30 12.06 9.81
CA SER A 136 -6.20 12.29 10.77
C SER A 136 -6.48 13.52 11.63
N LYS A 137 -6.90 14.63 11.02
CA LYS A 137 -7.24 15.86 11.75
C LYS A 137 -8.42 15.69 12.69
N ARG A 138 -9.35 14.80 12.36
CA ARG A 138 -10.52 14.48 13.19
C ARG A 138 -10.21 13.46 14.29
N GLY A 139 -9.00 12.91 14.32
CA GLY A 139 -8.57 11.96 15.34
C GLY A 139 -8.93 10.51 15.09
N HIS A 140 -9.39 10.15 13.89
CA HIS A 140 -9.76 8.78 13.52
C HIS A 140 -8.57 7.97 13.00
N ILE A 141 -7.51 8.62 12.57
CA ILE A 141 -6.25 7.99 12.15
C ILE A 141 -5.12 8.63 12.92
N ASP A 142 -4.31 7.81 13.59
CA ASP A 142 -3.05 8.26 14.18
C ASP A 142 -1.90 7.85 13.27
N LEU A 143 -1.47 8.78 12.41
CA LEU A 143 -0.41 8.54 11.44
C LEU A 143 0.93 8.19 12.10
N SER A 144 1.17 8.67 13.32
CA SER A 144 2.45 8.42 14.01
C SER A 144 2.64 6.97 14.43
N GLU A 145 1.57 6.18 14.49
CA GLU A 145 1.62 4.76 14.86
C GLU A 145 1.80 3.83 13.66
N ILE A 146 1.70 4.34 12.42
CA ILE A 146 1.75 3.53 11.21
C ILE A 146 3.21 3.34 10.79
N GLY A 147 3.65 2.07 10.68
CA GLY A 147 5.04 1.73 10.39
C GLY A 147 5.38 1.62 8.91
N ILE A 148 4.40 1.28 8.06
CA ILE A 148 4.63 1.06 6.62
C ILE A 148 3.87 2.10 5.81
N PHE A 149 4.61 2.81 4.94
CA PHE A 149 4.04 3.78 4.01
C PHE A 149 4.26 3.30 2.58
N CYS A 150 3.21 3.28 1.78
CA CYS A 150 3.27 2.95 0.35
C CYS A 150 2.60 4.04 -0.47
N LEU A 151 3.32 4.56 -1.45
CA LEU A 151 2.81 5.54 -2.40
C LEU A 151 2.69 4.88 -3.78
N ASP A 152 1.46 4.73 -4.27
CA ASP A 152 1.19 4.15 -5.58
C ASP A 152 0.92 5.23 -6.61
N GLU A 153 1.50 5.09 -7.80
CA GLU A 153 1.36 6.04 -8.90
C GLU A 153 1.78 7.47 -8.51
N ALA A 154 3.00 7.61 -8.00
CA ALA A 154 3.54 8.88 -7.51
C ALA A 154 3.54 9.99 -8.57
N ASP A 155 3.85 9.66 -9.82
CA ASP A 155 3.82 10.62 -10.92
C ASP A 155 2.41 11.19 -11.16
N ARG A 156 1.39 10.35 -11.06
CA ARG A 156 0.01 10.77 -11.18
C ARG A 156 -0.42 11.64 -10.00
N MET A 157 0.03 11.31 -8.79
CA MET A 157 -0.16 12.17 -7.60
C MET A 157 0.42 13.56 -7.83
N LEU A 158 1.63 13.62 -8.40
CA LEU A 158 2.27 14.90 -8.73
C LEU A 158 1.43 15.70 -9.72
N ASP A 159 0.98 15.06 -10.80
CA ASP A 159 0.18 15.71 -11.85
C ASP A 159 -1.14 16.26 -11.31
N MET A 160 -1.73 15.59 -10.34
CA MET A 160 -2.98 16.02 -9.69
C MET A 160 -2.77 17.06 -8.59
N GLY A 161 -1.53 17.45 -8.30
CA GLY A 161 -1.22 18.45 -7.28
C GLY A 161 -1.30 17.93 -5.85
N PHE A 162 -1.18 16.62 -5.62
CA PHE A 162 -1.35 16.00 -4.30
C PHE A 162 -0.06 15.90 -3.49
N PHE A 163 1.09 16.31 -4.03
CA PHE A 163 2.36 16.19 -3.30
C PHE A 163 2.40 16.96 -1.98
N PRO A 164 1.87 18.20 -1.89
CA PRO A 164 1.80 18.86 -0.58
C PRO A 164 1.04 18.02 0.46
N ASP A 165 -0.03 17.37 0.06
CA ASP A 165 -0.82 16.48 0.95
C ASP A 165 -0.02 15.23 1.34
N VAL A 166 0.67 14.62 0.38
CA VAL A 166 1.52 13.45 0.64
C VAL A 166 2.63 13.82 1.62
N LEU A 167 3.30 14.94 1.42
CA LEU A 167 4.36 15.42 2.34
C LEU A 167 3.82 15.68 3.74
N TRP A 168 2.63 16.25 3.85
CA TRP A 168 1.97 16.45 5.14
C TRP A 168 1.77 15.12 5.88
N ILE A 169 1.29 14.10 5.17
CA ILE A 169 1.07 12.77 5.73
C ILE A 169 2.39 12.15 6.22
N VAL A 170 3.41 12.21 5.36
CA VAL A 170 4.74 11.66 5.67
C VAL A 170 5.34 12.36 6.89
N GLU A 171 5.21 13.67 6.97
CA GLU A 171 5.69 14.44 8.12
C GLU A 171 5.00 14.00 9.42
N LYS A 172 3.69 13.77 9.38
CA LYS A 172 2.93 13.32 10.55
C LYS A 172 3.24 11.89 10.96
N MET A 173 3.64 11.06 10.01
CA MET A 173 4.07 9.69 10.32
C MET A 173 5.40 9.69 11.07
N GLY A 174 6.30 10.61 10.75
CA GLY A 174 7.64 10.67 11.35
C GLY A 174 8.52 9.48 10.93
N GLU A 175 9.24 8.89 11.86
CA GLU A 175 10.07 7.71 11.57
C GLU A 175 9.20 6.50 11.28
N ARG A 176 9.56 5.77 10.24
CA ARG A 176 8.81 4.60 9.77
C ARG A 176 9.74 3.40 9.62
N GLU A 177 9.16 2.22 9.69
CA GLU A 177 9.89 0.97 9.46
C GLU A 177 10.21 0.76 7.98
N GLN A 178 9.28 1.17 7.09
CA GLN A 178 9.42 0.90 5.66
C GLN A 178 8.68 1.92 4.81
N THR A 179 9.31 2.30 3.69
CA THR A 179 8.70 3.14 2.65
C THR A 179 8.78 2.44 1.30
N LEU A 180 7.62 2.32 0.64
CA LEU A 180 7.49 1.72 -0.68
C LEU A 180 6.91 2.77 -1.64
N LEU A 181 7.61 3.07 -2.74
CA LEU A 181 7.16 4.07 -3.71
C LEU A 181 7.16 3.46 -5.10
N PHE A 182 6.03 3.55 -5.78
CA PHE A 182 5.85 3.03 -7.14
C PHE A 182 5.36 4.13 -8.08
N SER A 183 5.97 4.20 -9.26
CA SER A 183 5.65 5.20 -10.26
C SER A 183 5.99 4.66 -11.66
N ALA A 184 5.20 5.03 -12.66
CA ALA A 184 5.51 4.67 -14.05
C ALA A 184 6.66 5.51 -14.59
N THR A 185 6.72 6.78 -14.19
CA THR A 185 7.75 7.74 -14.59
C THR A 185 8.37 8.40 -13.36
N PHE A 186 9.58 8.94 -13.52
CA PHE A 186 10.30 9.62 -12.43
C PHE A 186 10.77 11.00 -12.88
N PRO A 187 9.84 11.97 -13.03
CA PRO A 187 10.24 13.36 -13.21
C PRO A 187 11.02 13.85 -11.99
N GLN A 188 11.73 14.96 -12.16
CA GLN A 188 12.64 15.45 -11.10
C GLN A 188 11.93 15.66 -9.76
N GLU A 189 10.70 16.14 -9.80
CA GLU A 189 9.90 16.37 -8.58
C GLU A 189 9.61 15.08 -7.82
N VAL A 190 9.39 13.96 -8.53
CA VAL A 190 9.20 12.64 -7.89
C VAL A 190 10.52 12.16 -7.31
N LEU A 191 11.64 12.33 -8.05
CA LEU A 191 12.96 11.97 -7.53
C LEU A 191 13.32 12.78 -6.29
N ASP A 192 13.05 14.07 -6.30
CA ASP A 192 13.30 14.93 -5.13
C ASP A 192 12.47 14.48 -3.92
N ALA A 193 11.23 14.08 -4.15
CA ALA A 193 10.35 13.58 -3.09
C ALA A 193 10.89 12.28 -2.46
N THR A 194 11.58 11.42 -3.21
CA THR A 194 12.15 10.18 -2.64
C THR A 194 13.19 10.47 -1.55
N GLU A 195 13.82 11.62 -1.58
CA GLU A 195 14.80 12.01 -0.57
C GLU A 195 14.13 12.47 0.72
N GLU A 196 12.88 12.92 0.65
CA GLU A 196 12.11 13.41 1.80
C GLU A 196 11.29 12.31 2.49
N PHE A 197 11.07 11.21 1.82
CA PHE A 197 10.25 10.10 2.29
C PHE A 197 11.00 9.09 3.15
#